data_3f0a0cfa3cb82d743a484f0ad49bd34b
#
_entry.id   3f0a0cfa3cb82d743a484f0ad49bd34b
#
_cell.length_a   1.000
_cell.length_b   1.000
_cell.length_c   1.000
_cell.angle_alpha   90.00
_cell.angle_beta   90.00
_cell.angle_gamma   90.00
#
_symmetry.space_group_name_H-M   'P 1'
#
loop_
_entity.id
_entity.type
_entity.pdbx_description
1 polymer ?
#
loop_
_entity_poly.entity_id
_entity_poly.type
_entity_poly.pdbx_seq_one_letter_code
_entity_poly.pdbx_strand_id
1 'polypeptide(L)'
;MGTISERCGRKACILATIGALLLFTGCSQTEEKIYQIPEDKKLVIYTSHKEDVYEPIIKEFEERTGIFVELKAGDTIALFDELQQDEPGTFDVMFGGGIESFEECRDYFQPYTVSEVERIQEQYRAEEDAYTPFSVLPIVFIYNNKLVYPVAAPKTWAELQTDRWKGKIAFAEPTKSGSGYTALCTMLQVLDEDEETILLNFCDTLDGNISSSSGEVLEEVNAGTRLVGITNEGMARQKILEGEDITVIYPQDGTSAIPDATGIVKGCRHPENAKAFLDFTVSADVQRLVEEKFFRRTVRNDMEEYAIQEKNKLKAIDYDIHWAAREKENILTAWESLQEENR
;
A
#
# COMPACT_ATOMS: atom_id res chain seq x y z
N MET A 1 78.91 35.69 -19.56
CA MET A 1 79.86 35.23 -20.59
C MET A 1 79.03 34.41 -21.55
N GLY A 2 78.72 34.88 -22.58
CA GLY A 2 79.28 35.28 -23.88
C GLY A 2 78.47 34.43 -24.86
N THR A 3 77.76 35.04 -25.59
CA THR A 3 77.77 35.70 -26.88
C THR A 3 77.39 34.78 -28.04
N ILE A 4 76.29 35.23 -28.74
CA ILE A 4 76.37 35.74 -30.14
C ILE A 4 76.59 34.61 -31.14
N SER A 5 75.85 34.36 -32.23
CA SER A 5 75.57 35.30 -33.34
C SER A 5 74.79 34.51 -34.41
N GLU A 6 73.73 35.03 -34.94
CA GLU A 6 73.59 35.49 -36.33
C GLU A 6 73.98 34.43 -37.43
N ARG A 7 73.26 34.18 -38.45
CA ARG A 7 72.60 34.99 -39.50
C ARG A 7 72.14 34.04 -40.62
N CYS A 8 71.02 34.29 -41.08
CA CYS A 8 70.70 34.75 -42.43
C CYS A 8 70.84 33.76 -43.60
N GLY A 9 69.77 33.59 -44.37
CA GLY A 9 69.95 33.48 -45.80
C GLY A 9 68.88 32.72 -46.54
N ARG A 10 67.91 33.41 -46.97
CA ARG A 10 67.38 33.55 -48.34
C ARG A 10 66.84 32.29 -49.11
N LYS A 11 65.55 32.36 -49.35
CA LYS A 11 64.84 32.25 -50.64
C LYS A 11 65.15 31.04 -51.54
N ALA A 12 64.02 30.28 -51.73
CA ALA A 12 63.53 30.13 -53.09
C ALA A 12 62.11 29.40 -53.04
N CYS A 13 61.24 30.06 -53.78
CA CYS A 13 59.91 29.48 -54.18
C CYS A 13 60.10 28.22 -55.01
N ILE A 14 59.17 27.30 -54.87
CA ILE A 14 58.58 26.58 -56.00
C ILE A 14 57.17 26.11 -55.63
N LEU A 15 56.25 26.39 -56.51
CA LEU A 15 54.84 26.04 -56.56
C LEU A 15 54.58 24.56 -56.69
N ALA A 16 53.31 24.26 -56.38
CA ALA A 16 52.46 23.18 -56.84
C ALA A 16 52.42 21.96 -55.95
N THR A 17 51.31 21.54 -55.45
CA THR A 17 50.10 21.07 -56.05
C THR A 17 49.06 20.79 -54.99
N ILE A 18 47.86 21.16 -55.29
CA ILE A 18 46.63 20.91 -54.60
C ILE A 18 46.42 19.41 -54.43
N GLY A 19 46.30 18.96 -53.20
CA GLY A 19 45.76 17.65 -52.86
C GLY A 19 44.76 17.81 -51.74
N ALA A 20 43.52 18.13 -52.09
CA ALA A 20 42.41 18.17 -51.12
C ALA A 20 42.10 16.78 -50.64
N LEU A 21 42.63 16.41 -49.48
CA LEU A 21 42.12 15.27 -48.72
C LEU A 21 40.97 15.81 -47.86
N LEU A 22 39.75 15.67 -48.38
CA LEU A 22 38.54 15.79 -47.61
C LEU A 22 38.49 14.58 -46.64
N LEU A 23 38.95 14.78 -45.44
CA LEU A 23 38.63 13.93 -44.30
C LEU A 23 37.15 14.13 -44.00
N PHE A 24 36.31 13.26 -44.56
CA PHE A 24 34.95 13.01 -44.07
C PHE A 24 35.07 12.44 -42.68
N THR A 25 35.12 13.29 -41.63
CA THR A 25 34.74 12.92 -40.30
C THR A 25 33.23 12.75 -40.33
N GLY A 26 32.78 11.55 -40.70
CA GLY A 26 31.43 11.09 -40.42
C GLY A 26 31.26 10.96 -38.92
N CYS A 27 30.76 12.04 -38.29
CA CYS A 27 30.06 11.84 -37.01
C CYS A 27 28.85 10.94 -37.34
N SER A 28 29.00 9.66 -37.10
CA SER A 28 27.83 8.81 -36.89
C SER A 28 27.24 9.29 -35.55
N GLN A 29 26.29 10.19 -35.62
CA GLN A 29 25.29 10.32 -34.57
C GLN A 29 24.63 8.95 -34.51
N THR A 30 25.06 8.13 -33.57
CA THR A 30 24.24 7.05 -33.06
C THR A 30 23.07 7.78 -32.40
N GLU A 31 21.97 7.95 -33.17
CA GLU A 31 20.68 8.20 -32.55
C GLU A 31 20.48 6.99 -31.63
N GLU A 32 20.68 7.20 -30.32
CA GLU A 32 20.09 6.33 -29.33
C GLU A 32 18.59 6.35 -29.65
N LYS A 33 18.12 5.33 -30.31
CA LYS A 33 16.70 5.07 -30.42
C LYS A 33 16.22 4.87 -29.00
N ILE A 34 15.75 5.93 -28.37
CA ILE A 34 14.97 5.83 -27.13
C ILE A 34 13.82 4.89 -27.49
N TYR A 35 13.88 3.69 -26.96
CA TYR A 35 12.85 2.70 -27.17
C TYR A 35 11.58 3.23 -26.52
N GLN A 36 10.67 3.75 -27.33
CA GLN A 36 9.36 4.19 -26.83
C GLN A 36 8.51 2.94 -26.64
N ILE A 37 8.05 2.75 -25.41
CA ILE A 37 7.11 1.69 -25.09
C ILE A 37 5.81 1.96 -25.86
N PRO A 38 5.32 1.00 -26.67
CA PRO A 38 4.05 1.14 -27.38
C PRO A 38 2.90 1.39 -26.39
N GLU A 39 1.94 2.24 -26.77
CA GLU A 39 0.80 2.58 -25.89
C GLU A 39 -0.03 1.35 -25.48
N ASP A 40 -0.21 0.38 -26.37
CA ASP A 40 -0.90 -0.88 -26.09
C ASP A 40 -0.14 -1.80 -25.12
N LYS A 41 1.08 -1.41 -24.73
CA LYS A 41 1.94 -2.11 -23.76
C LYS A 41 2.21 -1.29 -22.48
N LYS A 42 1.38 -0.30 -22.20
CA LYS A 42 1.49 0.51 -20.99
C LYS A 42 0.36 0.23 -20.02
N LEU A 43 0.62 0.44 -18.74
CA LEU A 43 -0.37 0.44 -17.66
C LEU A 43 0.09 1.43 -16.59
N VAL A 44 -0.78 2.35 -16.19
CA VAL A 44 -0.49 3.31 -15.12
C VAL A 44 -1.21 2.86 -13.86
N ILE A 45 -0.45 2.56 -12.81
CA ILE A 45 -0.98 2.05 -11.54
C ILE A 45 -0.66 3.02 -10.40
N TYR A 46 -1.69 3.42 -9.65
CA TYR A 46 -1.52 4.06 -8.36
C TYR A 46 -1.65 3.00 -7.26
N THR A 47 -0.74 3.00 -6.29
CA THR A 47 -0.74 1.97 -5.25
C THR A 47 -0.48 2.52 -3.85
N SER A 48 -1.25 2.04 -2.89
CA SER A 48 -1.00 2.26 -1.45
C SER A 48 -0.27 1.10 -0.78
N HIS A 49 0.05 0.04 -1.52
CA HIS A 49 0.89 -1.03 -1.00
C HIS A 49 2.31 -0.56 -0.73
N LYS A 50 2.99 -1.19 0.20
CA LYS A 50 4.42 -1.01 0.42
C LYS A 50 5.23 -1.69 -0.69
N GLU A 51 6.47 -1.24 -0.87
CA GLU A 51 7.36 -1.68 -1.95
C GLU A 51 7.58 -3.20 -1.95
N ASP A 52 7.72 -3.81 -0.78
CA ASP A 52 7.89 -5.26 -0.61
C ASP A 52 6.68 -6.09 -1.06
N VAL A 53 5.50 -5.46 -1.18
CA VAL A 53 4.27 -6.07 -1.73
C VAL A 53 4.11 -5.79 -3.21
N TYR A 54 4.16 -4.50 -3.64
CA TYR A 54 3.86 -4.17 -5.03
C TYR A 54 5.00 -4.55 -5.99
N GLU A 55 6.27 -4.40 -5.61
CA GLU A 55 7.39 -4.63 -6.53
C GLU A 55 7.41 -6.06 -7.10
N PRO A 56 7.31 -7.14 -6.30
CA PRO A 56 7.28 -8.49 -6.86
C PRO A 56 6.04 -8.80 -7.70
N ILE A 57 4.90 -8.17 -7.40
CA ILE A 57 3.66 -8.32 -8.18
C ILE A 57 3.82 -7.65 -9.55
N ILE A 58 4.29 -6.40 -9.57
CA ILE A 58 4.48 -5.63 -10.80
C ILE A 58 5.51 -6.31 -11.70
N LYS A 59 6.66 -6.70 -11.12
CA LYS A 59 7.72 -7.38 -11.87
C LYS A 59 7.23 -8.66 -12.54
N GLU A 60 6.53 -9.50 -11.80
CA GLU A 60 5.99 -10.76 -12.33
C GLU A 60 4.94 -10.51 -13.41
N PHE A 61 4.10 -9.48 -13.24
CA PHE A 61 3.13 -9.07 -14.26
C PHE A 61 3.81 -8.62 -15.55
N GLU A 62 4.82 -7.75 -15.46
CA GLU A 62 5.60 -7.27 -16.61
C GLU A 62 6.30 -8.42 -17.34
N GLU A 63 6.96 -9.33 -16.58
CA GLU A 63 7.66 -10.49 -17.15
C GLU A 63 6.72 -11.45 -17.89
N ARG A 64 5.51 -11.66 -17.39
CA ARG A 64 4.53 -12.58 -18.00
C ARG A 64 3.79 -11.99 -19.19
N THR A 65 3.51 -10.70 -19.16
CA THR A 65 2.61 -10.07 -20.13
C THR A 65 3.33 -9.20 -21.16
N GLY A 66 4.54 -8.72 -20.83
CA GLY A 66 5.24 -7.71 -21.60
C GLY A 66 4.53 -6.35 -21.58
N ILE A 67 3.66 -6.11 -20.60
CA ILE A 67 3.02 -4.81 -20.33
C ILE A 67 3.89 -4.08 -19.31
N PHE A 68 4.31 -2.86 -19.60
CA PHE A 68 5.11 -2.02 -18.73
C PHE A 68 4.24 -1.20 -17.80
N VAL A 69 4.61 -1.16 -16.54
CA VAL A 69 3.86 -0.45 -15.50
C VAL A 69 4.55 0.85 -15.13
N GLU A 70 3.85 1.96 -15.29
CA GLU A 70 4.19 3.22 -14.65
C GLU A 70 3.51 3.27 -13.28
N LEU A 71 4.31 3.32 -12.21
CA LEU A 71 3.81 3.21 -10.85
C LEU A 71 3.92 4.52 -10.08
N LYS A 72 2.83 4.88 -9.36
CA LYS A 72 2.85 5.90 -8.32
C LYS A 72 2.42 5.30 -7.00
N ALA A 73 3.33 5.31 -6.02
CA ALA A 73 3.02 4.89 -4.65
C ALA A 73 2.71 6.09 -3.76
N GLY A 74 1.77 5.92 -2.81
CA GLY A 74 1.36 6.98 -1.89
C GLY A 74 0.49 6.47 -0.74
N ASP A 75 0.09 7.39 0.11
CA ASP A 75 -0.87 7.10 1.19
C ASP A 75 -2.27 6.86 0.65
N THR A 76 -2.99 5.92 1.25
CA THR A 76 -4.32 5.49 0.77
C THR A 76 -5.25 6.69 0.57
N ILE A 77 -5.42 7.52 1.59
CA ILE A 77 -6.37 8.64 1.54
C ILE A 77 -5.98 9.62 0.43
N ALA A 78 -4.70 10.02 0.37
CA ALA A 78 -4.21 10.95 -0.64
C ALA A 78 -4.42 10.44 -2.08
N LEU A 79 -4.22 9.14 -2.33
CA LEU A 79 -4.43 8.56 -3.66
C LEU A 79 -5.91 8.50 -4.05
N PHE A 80 -6.82 8.27 -3.10
CA PHE A 80 -8.26 8.31 -3.36
C PHE A 80 -8.78 9.75 -3.53
N ASP A 81 -8.19 10.73 -2.83
CA ASP A 81 -8.47 12.14 -3.07
C ASP A 81 -8.03 12.57 -4.48
N GLU A 82 -6.86 12.11 -4.93
CA GLU A 82 -6.40 12.32 -6.30
C GLU A 82 -7.34 11.66 -7.33
N LEU A 83 -7.82 10.44 -7.08
CA LEU A 83 -8.80 9.77 -7.95
C LEU A 83 -10.05 10.64 -8.16
N GLN A 84 -10.51 11.34 -7.13
CA GLN A 84 -11.69 12.20 -7.20
C GLN A 84 -11.42 13.55 -7.90
N GLN A 85 -10.17 14.04 -7.87
CA GLN A 85 -9.78 15.35 -8.40
C GLN A 85 -9.16 15.27 -9.79
N ASP A 86 -8.58 14.15 -10.16
CA ASP A 86 -7.85 13.96 -11.41
C ASP A 86 -8.80 13.89 -12.62
N GLU A 87 -8.28 14.32 -13.76
CA GLU A 87 -8.96 14.13 -15.05
C GLU A 87 -9.07 12.62 -15.38
N PRO A 88 -10.22 12.16 -15.90
CA PRO A 88 -10.39 10.77 -16.31
C PRO A 88 -9.26 10.29 -17.26
N GLY A 89 -8.69 9.14 -16.94
CA GLY A 89 -7.58 8.55 -17.70
C GLY A 89 -6.20 9.08 -17.33
N THR A 90 -6.05 9.74 -16.17
CA THR A 90 -4.73 10.06 -15.60
C THR A 90 -3.99 8.78 -15.22
N PHE A 91 -4.69 7.79 -14.70
CA PHE A 91 -4.17 6.44 -14.41
C PHE A 91 -5.24 5.38 -14.71
N ASP A 92 -4.82 4.12 -14.76
CA ASP A 92 -5.67 3.01 -15.19
C ASP A 92 -6.21 2.16 -14.04
N VAL A 93 -5.38 1.95 -13.02
CA VAL A 93 -5.68 1.02 -11.92
C VAL A 93 -5.31 1.64 -10.58
N MET A 94 -6.23 1.53 -9.62
CA MET A 94 -5.94 1.67 -8.20
C MET A 94 -5.63 0.29 -7.64
N PHE A 95 -4.43 0.09 -7.08
CA PHE A 95 -3.99 -1.16 -6.48
C PHE A 95 -3.68 -1.01 -4.99
N GLY A 96 -4.54 -1.56 -4.15
CA GLY A 96 -4.47 -1.41 -2.69
C GLY A 96 -5.32 -0.27 -2.14
N GLY A 97 -5.50 -0.27 -0.85
CA GLY A 97 -6.44 0.54 -0.09
C GLY A 97 -7.55 -0.33 0.48
N GLY A 98 -8.08 0.04 1.65
CA GLY A 98 -9.21 -0.65 2.25
C GLY A 98 -10.47 -0.53 1.39
N ILE A 99 -11.31 -1.56 1.42
CA ILE A 99 -12.55 -1.59 0.62
C ILE A 99 -13.52 -0.46 0.97
N GLU A 100 -13.41 0.16 2.14
CA GLU A 100 -14.17 1.35 2.52
C GLU A 100 -13.92 2.52 1.58
N SER A 101 -12.65 2.73 1.18
CA SER A 101 -12.29 3.79 0.23
C SER A 101 -12.76 3.46 -1.19
N PHE A 102 -12.74 2.17 -1.58
CA PHE A 102 -13.32 1.73 -2.85
C PHE A 102 -14.83 1.91 -2.87
N GLU A 103 -15.50 1.62 -1.77
CA GLU A 103 -16.96 1.78 -1.67
C GLU A 103 -17.38 3.24 -1.68
N GLU A 104 -16.66 4.11 -0.97
CA GLU A 104 -16.83 5.57 -1.00
C GLU A 104 -16.67 6.13 -2.43
N CYS A 105 -15.65 5.65 -3.14
CA CYS A 105 -15.32 6.09 -4.50
C CYS A 105 -15.86 5.16 -5.59
N ARG A 106 -16.87 4.36 -5.31
CA ARG A 106 -17.40 3.32 -6.22
C ARG A 106 -17.72 3.86 -7.62
N ASP A 107 -18.28 5.05 -7.71
CA ASP A 107 -18.64 5.68 -8.96
C ASP A 107 -17.46 6.04 -9.86
N TYR A 108 -16.26 6.05 -9.35
CA TYR A 108 -15.02 6.30 -10.10
C TYR A 108 -14.42 5.03 -10.71
N PHE A 109 -14.93 3.85 -10.37
CA PHE A 109 -14.43 2.59 -10.89
C PHE A 109 -15.33 2.01 -11.99
N GLN A 110 -14.69 1.35 -12.94
CA GLN A 110 -15.37 0.60 -14.00
C GLN A 110 -15.56 -0.84 -13.54
N PRO A 111 -16.81 -1.34 -13.47
CA PRO A 111 -17.06 -2.74 -13.12
C PRO A 111 -16.34 -3.71 -14.07
N TYR A 112 -15.75 -4.75 -13.50
CA TYR A 112 -15.12 -5.82 -14.24
C TYR A 112 -15.18 -7.14 -13.48
N THR A 113 -15.86 -8.13 -14.07
CA THR A 113 -15.87 -9.49 -13.53
C THR A 113 -14.60 -10.21 -13.96
N VAL A 114 -13.70 -10.50 -13.00
CA VAL A 114 -12.45 -11.22 -13.27
C VAL A 114 -12.71 -12.65 -13.73
N SER A 115 -11.80 -13.21 -14.53
CA SER A 115 -11.96 -14.53 -15.16
C SER A 115 -12.13 -15.66 -14.14
N GLU A 116 -11.55 -15.54 -12.93
CA GLU A 116 -11.63 -16.52 -11.86
C GLU A 116 -12.54 -16.09 -10.69
N VAL A 117 -13.59 -15.29 -10.94
CA VAL A 117 -14.50 -14.77 -9.90
C VAL A 117 -15.09 -15.87 -9.03
N GLU A 118 -15.37 -17.06 -9.59
CA GLU A 118 -15.90 -18.21 -8.84
C GLU A 118 -14.89 -18.79 -7.83
N ARG A 119 -13.61 -18.43 -7.95
CA ARG A 119 -12.56 -18.79 -7.02
C ARG A 119 -12.41 -17.80 -5.88
N ILE A 120 -13.04 -16.64 -5.96
CA ILE A 120 -13.07 -15.65 -4.88
C ILE A 120 -14.16 -16.04 -3.88
N GLN A 121 -13.87 -16.00 -2.58
CA GLN A 121 -14.84 -16.20 -1.51
C GLN A 121 -15.97 -15.19 -1.63
N GLU A 122 -17.24 -15.68 -1.59
CA GLU A 122 -18.42 -14.87 -1.87
C GLU A 122 -18.52 -13.61 -0.99
N GLN A 123 -18.15 -13.74 0.29
CA GLN A 123 -18.18 -12.61 1.24
C GLN A 123 -17.21 -11.49 0.93
N TYR A 124 -16.23 -11.68 0.04
CA TYR A 124 -15.25 -10.67 -0.34
C TYR A 124 -15.51 -10.05 -1.71
N ARG A 125 -16.47 -10.58 -2.47
CA ARG A 125 -16.83 -10.04 -3.78
C ARG A 125 -17.53 -8.68 -3.62
N ALA A 126 -17.11 -7.71 -4.43
CA ALA A 126 -17.81 -6.44 -4.49
C ALA A 126 -19.18 -6.58 -5.17
N GLU A 127 -20.14 -5.80 -4.74
CA GLU A 127 -21.40 -5.69 -5.47
C GLU A 127 -21.15 -5.17 -6.89
N GLU A 128 -21.80 -5.77 -7.87
CA GLU A 128 -21.69 -5.40 -9.29
C GLU A 128 -20.25 -5.41 -9.83
N ASP A 129 -19.33 -6.16 -9.19
CA ASP A 129 -17.91 -6.25 -9.58
C ASP A 129 -17.22 -4.86 -9.70
N ALA A 130 -17.57 -3.90 -8.85
CA ALA A 130 -17.05 -2.54 -8.90
C ALA A 130 -15.54 -2.48 -8.64
N TYR A 131 -15.03 -3.42 -7.85
CA TYR A 131 -13.60 -3.63 -7.58
C TYR A 131 -13.33 -5.12 -7.33
N THR A 132 -12.07 -5.53 -7.42
CA THR A 132 -11.61 -6.91 -7.22
C THR A 132 -10.84 -7.01 -5.90
N PRO A 133 -11.20 -7.89 -4.95
CA PRO A 133 -10.47 -8.06 -3.71
C PRO A 133 -9.09 -8.69 -3.99
N PHE A 134 -8.06 -8.26 -3.25
CA PHE A 134 -6.70 -8.73 -3.43
C PHE A 134 -6.21 -9.61 -2.27
N SER A 135 -6.27 -9.12 -1.03
CA SER A 135 -5.83 -9.89 0.14
C SER A 135 -6.64 -9.51 1.38
N VAL A 136 -6.88 -10.46 2.29
CA VAL A 136 -7.65 -10.18 3.52
C VAL A 136 -6.70 -9.73 4.63
N LEU A 137 -7.06 -8.63 5.30
CA LEU A 137 -6.23 -7.91 6.25
C LEU A 137 -6.89 -7.82 7.64
N PRO A 138 -6.91 -8.89 8.45
CA PRO A 138 -7.44 -8.80 9.81
C PRO A 138 -6.70 -7.73 10.64
N ILE A 139 -7.45 -6.91 11.36
CA ILE A 139 -6.88 -6.00 12.37
C ILE A 139 -6.56 -6.80 13.62
N VAL A 140 -5.36 -6.60 14.14
CA VAL A 140 -4.85 -7.29 15.33
C VAL A 140 -4.21 -6.30 16.30
N PHE A 141 -4.11 -6.70 17.56
CA PHE A 141 -3.20 -6.03 18.49
C PHE A 141 -1.84 -6.69 18.44
N ILE A 142 -0.82 -5.90 18.69
CA ILE A 142 0.55 -6.36 18.94
C ILE A 142 1.05 -5.83 20.28
N TYR A 143 1.99 -6.52 20.89
CA TYR A 143 2.67 -6.01 22.09
C TYR A 143 4.15 -6.38 22.07
N ASN A 144 4.98 -5.56 22.71
CA ASN A 144 6.39 -5.87 22.91
C ASN A 144 6.53 -6.98 23.95
N ASN A 145 7.01 -8.16 23.53
CA ASN A 145 7.07 -9.37 24.37
C ASN A 145 8.21 -9.38 25.39
N LYS A 146 9.11 -8.40 25.33
CA LYS A 146 10.15 -8.19 26.36
C LYS A 146 9.67 -7.30 27.50
N LEU A 147 8.72 -6.41 27.23
CA LEU A 147 8.26 -5.39 28.17
C LEU A 147 6.88 -5.69 28.76
N VAL A 148 6.06 -6.47 28.05
CA VAL A 148 4.69 -6.82 28.45
C VAL A 148 4.58 -8.32 28.62
N TYR A 149 4.16 -8.77 29.81
CA TYR A 149 3.86 -10.18 30.04
C TYR A 149 2.57 -10.58 29.30
N PRO A 150 2.48 -11.81 28.73
CA PRO A 150 1.30 -12.26 27.98
C PRO A 150 -0.02 -12.15 28.73
N VAL A 151 0.00 -12.39 30.06
CA VAL A 151 -1.20 -12.27 30.93
C VAL A 151 -1.66 -10.83 31.12
N ALA A 152 -0.79 -9.88 30.84
CA ALA A 152 -0.99 -8.46 31.07
C ALA A 152 -1.35 -7.70 29.77
N ALA A 153 -1.12 -8.31 28.61
CA ALA A 153 -1.43 -7.74 27.32
C ALA A 153 -2.96 -7.60 27.11
N PRO A 154 -3.42 -6.54 26.43
CA PRO A 154 -4.85 -6.29 26.21
C PRO A 154 -5.44 -7.37 25.30
N LYS A 155 -6.66 -7.80 25.59
CA LYS A 155 -7.34 -8.88 24.85
C LYS A 155 -8.59 -8.43 24.15
N THR A 156 -9.10 -7.24 24.47
CA THR A 156 -10.33 -6.68 23.94
C THR A 156 -10.13 -5.21 23.60
N TRP A 157 -10.97 -4.67 22.73
CA TRP A 157 -11.00 -3.25 22.39
C TRP A 157 -11.30 -2.39 23.63
N ALA A 158 -12.22 -2.85 24.49
CA ALA A 158 -12.54 -2.16 25.73
C ALA A 158 -11.34 -2.07 26.69
N GLU A 159 -10.51 -3.12 26.77
CA GLU A 159 -9.30 -3.09 27.59
C GLU A 159 -8.27 -2.06 27.12
N LEU A 160 -8.21 -1.76 25.80
CA LEU A 160 -7.32 -0.73 25.28
C LEU A 160 -7.70 0.67 25.75
N GLN A 161 -8.98 0.95 26.02
CA GLN A 161 -9.48 2.25 26.45
C GLN A 161 -9.37 2.49 27.97
N THR A 162 -8.52 1.73 28.65
CA THR A 162 -8.31 1.89 30.09
C THR A 162 -7.06 2.71 30.40
N ASP A 163 -7.05 3.41 31.56
CA ASP A 163 -5.91 4.20 32.08
C ASP A 163 -4.58 3.42 32.09
N ARG A 164 -4.67 2.10 32.16
CA ARG A 164 -3.51 1.23 32.13
C ARG A 164 -2.68 1.42 30.86
N TRP A 165 -3.33 1.68 29.72
CA TRP A 165 -2.70 1.81 28.42
C TRP A 165 -2.49 3.25 27.97
N LYS A 166 -2.90 4.22 28.79
CA LYS A 166 -2.73 5.63 28.47
C LYS A 166 -1.29 5.99 28.13
N GLY A 167 -1.09 6.57 26.94
CA GLY A 167 0.20 6.94 26.38
C GLY A 167 1.10 5.78 25.96
N LYS A 168 0.59 4.53 25.92
CA LYS A 168 1.38 3.34 25.62
C LYS A 168 0.97 2.61 24.33
N ILE A 169 -0.03 3.13 23.63
CA ILE A 169 -0.56 2.55 22.40
C ILE A 169 0.08 3.25 21.19
N ALA A 170 0.56 2.48 20.23
CA ALA A 170 0.89 2.93 18.90
C ALA A 170 -0.33 2.71 18.00
N PHE A 171 -0.79 3.78 17.35
CA PHE A 171 -1.94 3.76 16.44
C PHE A 171 -1.69 4.67 15.24
N ALA A 172 -1.90 4.15 14.04
CA ALA A 172 -1.66 4.89 12.82
C ALA A 172 -2.72 5.96 12.60
N GLU A 173 -2.31 7.16 12.17
CA GLU A 173 -3.18 8.29 11.84
C GLU A 173 -4.26 7.90 10.83
N PRO A 174 -5.54 7.83 11.19
CA PRO A 174 -6.61 7.34 10.32
C PRO A 174 -6.92 8.27 9.15
N THR A 175 -6.53 9.55 9.23
CA THR A 175 -6.66 10.50 8.11
C THR A 175 -5.62 10.29 6.99
N LYS A 176 -4.64 9.38 7.20
CA LYS A 176 -3.58 9.05 6.23
C LYS A 176 -3.52 7.56 5.93
N SER A 177 -3.78 6.73 6.93
CA SER A 177 -3.63 5.28 6.88
C SER A 177 -4.97 4.58 6.70
N GLY A 178 -5.18 3.89 5.58
CA GLY A 178 -6.37 3.06 5.37
C GLY A 178 -6.54 2.01 6.47
N SER A 179 -5.47 1.31 6.89
CA SER A 179 -5.57 0.35 8.00
C SER A 179 -5.79 1.01 9.37
N GLY A 180 -5.35 2.27 9.54
CA GLY A 180 -5.71 3.08 10.72
C GLY A 180 -7.20 3.38 10.73
N TYR A 181 -7.76 3.77 9.59
CA TYR A 181 -9.21 4.00 9.45
C TYR A 181 -10.03 2.72 9.66
N THR A 182 -9.64 1.61 9.02
CA THR A 182 -10.28 0.31 9.24
C THR A 182 -10.25 -0.11 10.71
N ALA A 183 -9.13 0.10 11.41
CA ALA A 183 -9.01 -0.22 12.84
C ALA A 183 -9.92 0.66 13.70
N LEU A 184 -10.02 1.95 13.38
CA LEU A 184 -10.93 2.88 14.06
C LEU A 184 -12.39 2.43 13.89
N CYS A 185 -12.82 2.17 12.65
CA CYS A 185 -14.16 1.67 12.34
C CYS A 185 -14.44 0.29 12.97
N THR A 186 -13.41 -0.58 13.05
CA THR A 186 -13.53 -1.86 13.75
C THR A 186 -13.86 -1.68 15.22
N MET A 187 -13.16 -0.77 15.88
CA MET A 187 -13.40 -0.46 17.29
C MET A 187 -14.81 0.09 17.52
N LEU A 188 -15.25 1.04 16.66
CA LEU A 188 -16.58 1.63 16.71
C LEU A 188 -17.70 0.59 16.52
N GLN A 189 -17.48 -0.42 15.66
CA GLN A 189 -18.46 -1.48 15.40
C GLN A 189 -18.42 -2.63 16.40
N VAL A 190 -17.32 -2.81 17.14
CA VAL A 190 -17.20 -3.88 18.16
C VAL A 190 -17.76 -3.42 19.51
N LEU A 191 -17.55 -2.16 19.88
CA LEU A 191 -17.96 -1.65 21.18
C LEU A 191 -19.45 -1.24 21.15
N ASP A 192 -20.18 -1.64 22.18
CA ASP A 192 -21.63 -1.32 22.36
C ASP A 192 -21.78 -0.03 23.17
N GLU A 193 -21.22 1.06 22.63
CA GLU A 193 -21.27 2.41 23.21
C GLU A 193 -21.54 3.42 22.07
N ASP A 194 -21.86 4.66 22.38
CA ASP A 194 -21.99 5.69 21.35
C ASP A 194 -20.62 6.08 20.78
N GLU A 195 -20.58 6.39 19.49
CA GLU A 195 -19.36 6.65 18.72
C GLU A 195 -18.53 7.79 19.33
N GLU A 196 -19.17 8.86 19.78
CA GLU A 196 -18.50 10.02 20.36
C GLU A 196 -17.77 9.64 21.65
N THR A 197 -18.41 8.86 22.53
CA THR A 197 -17.81 8.35 23.76
C THR A 197 -16.62 7.42 23.46
N ILE A 198 -16.74 6.51 22.47
CA ILE A 198 -15.65 5.62 22.08
C ILE A 198 -14.45 6.43 21.58
N LEU A 199 -14.68 7.38 20.68
CA LEU A 199 -13.64 8.22 20.11
C LEU A 199 -12.94 9.06 21.18
N LEU A 200 -13.72 9.70 22.08
CA LEU A 200 -13.19 10.50 23.16
C LEU A 200 -12.29 9.69 24.11
N ASN A 201 -12.76 8.52 24.55
CA ASN A 201 -12.01 7.62 25.43
C ASN A 201 -10.73 7.13 24.74
N PHE A 202 -10.80 6.81 23.46
CA PHE A 202 -9.64 6.33 22.71
C PHE A 202 -8.62 7.44 22.49
N CYS A 203 -9.04 8.64 22.11
CA CYS A 203 -8.17 9.80 21.98
C CYS A 203 -7.48 10.15 23.33
N ASP A 204 -8.22 10.13 24.44
CA ASP A 204 -7.63 10.32 25.77
C ASP A 204 -6.59 9.24 26.10
N THR A 205 -6.88 7.97 25.75
CA THR A 205 -5.96 6.87 25.98
C THR A 205 -4.69 6.95 25.14
N LEU A 206 -4.78 7.47 23.91
CA LEU A 206 -3.61 7.70 23.05
C LEU A 206 -2.69 8.80 23.60
N ASP A 207 -3.22 9.73 24.37
CA ASP A 207 -2.47 10.81 25.04
C ASP A 207 -1.61 11.62 24.04
N GLY A 208 -2.19 11.95 22.88
CA GLY A 208 -1.56 12.69 21.79
C GLY A 208 -0.50 11.93 20.99
N ASN A 209 -0.35 10.61 21.22
CA ASN A 209 0.63 9.78 20.53
C ASN A 209 0.01 9.10 19.31
N ILE A 210 0.25 9.64 18.13
CA ILE A 210 -0.24 9.12 16.86
C ILE A 210 0.96 8.80 15.96
N SER A 211 1.00 7.56 15.46
CA SER A 211 2.01 7.11 14.51
C SER A 211 1.65 7.61 13.10
N SER A 212 2.62 8.06 12.32
CA SER A 212 2.37 8.60 10.98
C SER A 212 1.92 7.54 9.96
N SER A 213 2.21 6.26 10.25
CA SER A 213 1.87 5.13 9.36
C SER A 213 1.76 3.81 10.14
N SER A 214 1.14 2.81 9.50
CA SER A 214 1.08 1.44 10.05
C SER A 214 2.46 0.78 10.22
N GLY A 215 3.46 1.20 9.44
CA GLY A 215 4.84 0.74 9.60
C GLY A 215 5.46 1.28 10.89
N GLU A 216 5.26 2.56 11.18
CA GLU A 216 5.75 3.20 12.39
C GLU A 216 5.16 2.57 13.67
N VAL A 217 3.89 2.13 13.63
CA VAL A 217 3.27 1.37 14.75
C VAL A 217 4.12 0.15 15.14
N LEU A 218 4.58 -0.61 14.14
CA LEU A 218 5.42 -1.80 14.38
C LEU A 218 6.80 -1.42 14.93
N GLU A 219 7.41 -0.38 14.38
CA GLU A 219 8.72 0.13 14.82
C GLU A 219 8.68 0.63 16.27
N GLU A 220 7.65 1.41 16.64
CA GLU A 220 7.47 1.92 17.99
C GLU A 220 7.27 0.80 19.01
N VAL A 221 6.46 -0.22 18.69
CA VAL A 221 6.23 -1.35 19.59
C VAL A 221 7.48 -2.21 19.69
N ASN A 222 8.17 -2.49 18.58
CA ASN A 222 9.42 -3.26 18.61
C ASN A 222 10.51 -2.54 19.43
N ALA A 223 10.66 -1.23 19.23
CA ALA A 223 11.60 -0.41 19.98
C ALA A 223 11.21 -0.24 21.47
N GLY A 224 9.97 -0.56 21.85
CA GLY A 224 9.45 -0.40 23.20
C GLY A 224 9.13 1.06 23.58
N THR A 225 9.07 1.97 22.64
CA THR A 225 8.59 3.35 22.85
C THR A 225 7.10 3.38 23.09
N ARG A 226 6.38 2.40 22.53
CA ARG A 226 5.02 2.03 22.87
C ARG A 226 4.98 0.56 23.27
N LEU A 227 4.07 0.19 24.15
CA LEU A 227 4.01 -1.17 24.68
C LEU A 227 3.09 -2.08 23.87
N VAL A 228 2.05 -1.52 23.29
CA VAL A 228 1.07 -2.19 22.44
C VAL A 228 0.84 -1.37 21.18
N GLY A 229 0.32 -2.01 20.12
CA GLY A 229 -0.04 -1.35 18.88
C GLY A 229 -1.25 -2.00 18.25
N ILE A 230 -1.88 -1.28 17.33
CA ILE A 230 -3.00 -1.76 16.51
C ILE A 230 -2.54 -1.72 15.05
N THR A 231 -2.57 -2.87 14.37
CA THR A 231 -2.08 -3.00 12.99
C THR A 231 -2.77 -4.16 12.27
N ASN A 232 -2.43 -4.40 11.00
CA ASN A 232 -2.91 -5.59 10.31
C ASN A 232 -2.02 -6.81 10.56
N GLU A 233 -2.65 -8.00 10.48
CA GLU A 233 -2.02 -9.29 10.77
C GLU A 233 -0.78 -9.55 9.91
N GLY A 234 -0.83 -9.28 8.60
CA GLY A 234 0.24 -9.60 7.66
C GLY A 234 1.54 -8.87 8.01
N MET A 235 1.45 -7.55 8.24
CA MET A 235 2.61 -6.74 8.65
C MET A 235 3.21 -7.22 9.98
N ALA A 236 2.37 -7.54 10.96
CA ALA A 236 2.83 -8.04 12.24
C ALA A 236 3.55 -9.39 12.11
N ARG A 237 3.03 -10.31 11.28
CA ARG A 237 3.63 -11.61 11.03
C ARG A 237 4.97 -11.50 10.33
N GLN A 238 5.08 -10.62 9.34
CA GLN A 238 6.34 -10.35 8.65
C GLN A 238 7.42 -9.94 9.66
N LYS A 239 7.12 -9.00 10.54
CA LYS A 239 8.05 -8.50 11.56
C LYS A 239 8.46 -9.58 12.58
N ILE A 240 7.54 -10.44 12.98
CA ILE A 240 7.86 -11.59 13.84
C ILE A 240 8.86 -12.54 13.16
N LEU A 241 8.70 -12.79 11.86
CA LEU A 241 9.63 -13.64 11.11
C LEU A 241 10.99 -12.98 10.87
N GLU A 242 11.05 -11.65 10.82
CA GLU A 242 12.29 -10.88 10.83
C GLU A 242 13.00 -10.92 12.20
N GLY A 243 12.35 -11.46 13.23
CA GLY A 243 12.92 -11.66 14.56
C GLY A 243 12.66 -10.50 15.51
N GLU A 244 11.69 -9.63 15.21
CA GLU A 244 11.32 -8.53 16.09
C GLU A 244 10.60 -8.99 17.36
N ASP A 245 10.77 -8.23 18.44
CA ASP A 245 10.28 -8.56 19.79
C ASP A 245 8.78 -8.22 19.98
N ILE A 246 7.96 -8.64 19.03
CA ILE A 246 6.52 -8.43 19.05
C ILE A 246 5.73 -9.75 19.11
N THR A 247 4.51 -9.70 19.60
CA THR A 247 3.57 -10.82 19.60
C THR A 247 2.19 -10.33 19.23
N VAL A 248 1.48 -11.11 18.39
CA VAL A 248 0.12 -10.83 17.91
C VAL A 248 -0.93 -11.31 18.92
N ILE A 249 -1.98 -10.52 19.08
CA ILE A 249 -3.20 -10.86 19.80
C ILE A 249 -4.40 -10.63 18.87
N TYR A 250 -5.25 -11.63 18.75
CA TYR A 250 -6.56 -11.49 18.11
C TYR A 250 -7.57 -11.02 19.17
N PRO A 251 -8.24 -9.87 18.94
CA PRO A 251 -9.24 -9.36 19.90
C PRO A 251 -10.33 -10.39 20.17
N GLN A 252 -10.60 -10.66 21.46
CA GLN A 252 -11.57 -11.69 21.87
C GLN A 252 -13.02 -11.24 21.69
N ASP A 253 -13.26 -9.94 21.73
CA ASP A 253 -14.55 -9.30 21.44
C ASP A 253 -14.87 -9.24 19.95
N GLY A 254 -13.86 -9.39 19.08
CA GLY A 254 -13.99 -9.47 17.64
C GLY A 254 -13.12 -8.47 16.92
N THR A 255 -12.94 -8.69 15.62
CA THR A 255 -12.16 -7.78 14.76
C THR A 255 -12.63 -7.86 13.32
N SER A 256 -12.34 -6.83 12.53
CA SER A 256 -12.54 -6.89 11.08
C SER A 256 -11.53 -7.83 10.41
N ALA A 257 -12.00 -8.48 9.36
CA ALA A 257 -11.19 -9.31 8.46
C ALA A 257 -11.68 -9.05 7.02
N ILE A 258 -11.43 -7.84 6.55
CA ILE A 258 -11.87 -7.34 5.25
C ILE A 258 -10.70 -7.30 4.27
N PRO A 259 -10.95 -7.40 2.96
CA PRO A 259 -9.88 -7.30 1.97
C PRO A 259 -9.45 -5.85 1.72
N ASP A 260 -8.24 -5.71 1.18
CA ASP A 260 -7.89 -4.63 0.28
C ASP A 260 -8.29 -4.99 -1.15
N ALA A 261 -8.25 -4.04 -2.06
CA ALA A 261 -8.78 -4.26 -3.38
C ALA A 261 -7.95 -3.64 -4.52
N THR A 262 -8.36 -3.98 -5.74
CA THR A 262 -7.83 -3.43 -7.00
C THR A 262 -9.01 -3.00 -7.85
N GLY A 263 -8.98 -1.79 -8.43
CA GLY A 263 -10.08 -1.28 -9.25
C GLY A 263 -9.61 -0.66 -10.55
N ILE A 264 -10.37 -0.85 -11.63
CA ILE A 264 -10.15 -0.19 -12.92
C ILE A 264 -10.79 1.20 -12.85
N VAL A 265 -10.03 2.25 -13.13
CA VAL A 265 -10.53 3.62 -13.11
C VAL A 265 -11.42 3.88 -14.33
N LYS A 266 -12.57 4.51 -14.15
CA LYS A 266 -13.44 4.93 -15.26
C LYS A 266 -12.71 5.86 -16.21
N GLY A 267 -12.79 5.55 -17.53
CA GLY A 267 -12.14 6.35 -18.55
C GLY A 267 -10.63 6.13 -18.65
N CYS A 268 -10.08 5.09 -18.02
CA CYS A 268 -8.69 4.69 -18.13
C CYS A 268 -8.27 4.51 -19.60
N ARG A 269 -6.99 4.74 -19.90
CA ARG A 269 -6.46 4.70 -21.28
C ARG A 269 -6.18 3.29 -21.75
N HIS A 270 -5.89 2.37 -20.84
CA HIS A 270 -5.44 1.02 -21.15
C HIS A 270 -6.37 -0.06 -20.53
N PRO A 271 -7.68 -0.08 -20.86
CA PRO A 271 -8.66 -0.92 -20.17
C PRO A 271 -8.38 -2.43 -20.30
N GLU A 272 -7.84 -2.90 -21.41
CA GLU A 272 -7.52 -4.32 -21.59
C GLU A 272 -6.30 -4.73 -20.74
N ASN A 273 -5.31 -3.85 -20.60
CA ASN A 273 -4.16 -4.09 -19.74
C ASN A 273 -4.57 -4.02 -18.24
N ALA A 274 -5.49 -3.12 -17.90
CA ALA A 274 -6.08 -3.04 -16.56
C ALA A 274 -6.84 -4.32 -16.19
N LYS A 275 -7.67 -4.85 -17.09
CA LYS A 275 -8.35 -6.14 -16.89
C LYS A 275 -7.36 -7.28 -16.70
N ALA A 276 -6.32 -7.33 -17.55
CA ALA A 276 -5.27 -8.35 -17.40
C ALA A 276 -4.56 -8.27 -16.06
N PHE A 277 -4.37 -7.04 -15.50
CA PHE A 277 -3.78 -6.87 -14.18
C PHE A 277 -4.72 -7.36 -13.06
N LEU A 278 -6.02 -7.06 -13.13
CA LEU A 278 -6.99 -7.55 -12.15
C LEU A 278 -7.07 -9.09 -12.17
N ASP A 279 -7.18 -9.71 -13.35
CA ASP A 279 -7.14 -11.17 -13.49
C ASP A 279 -5.85 -11.77 -12.91
N PHE A 280 -4.72 -11.10 -13.13
CA PHE A 280 -3.43 -11.53 -12.61
C PHE A 280 -3.40 -11.49 -11.08
N THR A 281 -3.91 -10.41 -10.44
CA THR A 281 -3.86 -10.26 -8.97
C THR A 281 -4.64 -11.34 -8.22
N VAL A 282 -5.68 -11.91 -8.81
CA VAL A 282 -6.48 -12.99 -8.21
C VAL A 282 -6.04 -14.40 -8.64
N SER A 283 -5.05 -14.51 -9.54
CA SER A 283 -4.54 -15.81 -9.98
C SER A 283 -3.96 -16.63 -8.82
N ALA A 284 -4.02 -17.96 -8.93
CA ALA A 284 -3.53 -18.85 -7.87
C ALA A 284 -2.05 -18.61 -7.52
N ASP A 285 -1.23 -18.27 -8.52
CA ASP A 285 0.20 -18.02 -8.29
C ASP A 285 0.44 -16.75 -7.46
N VAL A 286 -0.27 -15.65 -7.78
CA VAL A 286 -0.17 -14.41 -7.02
C VAL A 286 -0.76 -14.59 -5.63
N GLN A 287 -1.89 -15.27 -5.50
CA GLN A 287 -2.50 -15.52 -4.20
C GLN A 287 -1.64 -16.44 -3.31
N ARG A 288 -0.78 -17.29 -3.91
CA ARG A 288 0.24 -18.01 -3.17
C ARG A 288 1.34 -17.07 -2.65
N LEU A 289 1.77 -16.06 -3.44
CA LEU A 289 2.69 -15.04 -2.95
C LEU A 289 2.07 -14.23 -1.80
N VAL A 290 0.77 -13.93 -1.89
CA VAL A 290 0.01 -13.25 -0.83
C VAL A 290 0.17 -13.98 0.52
N GLU A 291 0.02 -15.30 0.52
CA GLU A 291 0.15 -16.11 1.73
C GLU A 291 1.60 -16.33 2.17
N GLU A 292 2.45 -16.79 1.26
CA GLU A 292 3.79 -17.28 1.60
C GLU A 292 4.80 -16.14 1.80
N LYS A 293 4.67 -15.06 1.02
CA LYS A 293 5.63 -13.96 1.04
C LYS A 293 5.15 -12.75 1.83
N PHE A 294 3.85 -12.40 1.71
CA PHE A 294 3.31 -11.22 2.37
C PHE A 294 2.60 -11.55 3.68
N PHE A 295 2.45 -12.84 4.02
CA PHE A 295 1.80 -13.32 5.24
C PHE A 295 0.38 -12.79 5.43
N ARG A 296 -0.30 -12.49 4.32
CA ARG A 296 -1.68 -12.03 4.25
C ARG A 296 -2.59 -13.22 3.91
N ARG A 297 -3.87 -13.10 4.21
CA ARG A 297 -4.83 -14.16 3.90
C ARG A 297 -5.29 -14.03 2.45
N THR A 298 -5.40 -15.17 1.75
CA THR A 298 -5.93 -15.22 0.39
C THR A 298 -7.42 -14.89 0.34
N VAL A 299 -7.85 -14.27 -0.75
CA VAL A 299 -9.28 -14.09 -1.05
C VAL A 299 -9.91 -15.31 -1.74
N ARG A 300 -9.10 -16.31 -2.10
CA ARG A 300 -9.57 -17.51 -2.84
C ARG A 300 -10.19 -18.55 -1.91
N ASN A 301 -11.16 -19.31 -2.47
CA ASN A 301 -11.86 -20.41 -1.79
C ASN A 301 -11.28 -21.80 -2.10
N ASP A 302 -10.36 -21.90 -3.06
CA ASP A 302 -9.75 -23.15 -3.53
C ASP A 302 -8.28 -23.33 -3.12
N MET A 303 -7.80 -22.49 -2.22
CA MET A 303 -6.46 -22.58 -1.62
C MET A 303 -6.58 -23.03 -0.17
N GLU A 304 -5.69 -23.98 0.22
CA GLU A 304 -5.51 -24.29 1.64
C GLU A 304 -4.68 -23.16 2.26
N GLU A 305 -5.14 -22.63 3.40
CA GLU A 305 -4.40 -21.59 4.13
C GLU A 305 -3.11 -22.20 4.73
N TYR A 306 -2.03 -22.18 3.97
CA TYR A 306 -0.73 -22.79 4.33
C TYR A 306 -0.03 -22.09 5.49
N ALA A 307 -0.17 -20.77 5.60
CA ALA A 307 0.67 -19.98 6.50
C ALA A 307 0.03 -19.68 7.86
N ILE A 308 -1.27 -19.89 8.03
CA ILE A 308 -2.00 -19.38 9.19
C ILE A 308 -2.49 -20.51 10.07
N GLN A 309 -1.61 -21.02 10.93
CA GLN A 309 -1.96 -22.00 11.98
C GLN A 309 -2.97 -21.45 13.02
N GLU A 310 -3.28 -20.17 12.98
CA GLU A 310 -4.11 -19.48 13.97
C GLU A 310 -5.52 -19.11 13.49
N LYS A 311 -6.01 -19.77 12.43
CA LYS A 311 -7.37 -19.57 11.89
C LYS A 311 -8.46 -19.61 12.98
N ASN A 312 -8.29 -20.49 13.97
CA ASN A 312 -9.25 -20.70 15.05
C ASN A 312 -9.26 -19.58 16.12
N LYS A 313 -8.32 -18.63 16.06
CA LYS A 313 -8.26 -17.52 17.01
C LYS A 313 -8.93 -16.25 16.50
N LEU A 314 -9.12 -16.13 15.19
CA LEU A 314 -9.76 -14.97 14.59
C LEU A 314 -11.28 -15.06 14.78
N LYS A 315 -11.83 -14.11 15.52
CA LYS A 315 -13.27 -13.87 15.62
C LYS A 315 -13.60 -12.66 14.74
N ALA A 316 -13.91 -12.94 13.47
CA ALA A 316 -14.33 -11.89 12.55
C ALA A 316 -15.74 -11.38 12.94
N ILE A 317 -15.92 -10.07 12.88
CA ILE A 317 -17.23 -9.43 13.02
C ILE A 317 -17.91 -9.34 11.65
N ASP A 318 -19.21 -9.14 11.65
CA ASP A 318 -19.95 -8.70 10.45
C ASP A 318 -19.71 -7.20 10.27
N TYR A 319 -18.63 -6.88 9.56
CA TYR A 319 -18.17 -5.50 9.41
C TYR A 319 -19.01 -4.76 8.36
N ASP A 320 -19.72 -3.71 8.78
CA ASP A 320 -20.52 -2.87 7.89
C ASP A 320 -19.64 -1.89 7.10
N ILE A 321 -19.26 -2.36 5.90
CA ILE A 321 -18.43 -1.60 4.95
C ILE A 321 -19.15 -0.33 4.46
N HIS A 322 -20.46 -0.44 4.20
CA HIS A 322 -21.24 0.68 3.68
C HIS A 322 -21.40 1.78 4.73
N TRP A 323 -21.56 1.42 6.01
CA TRP A 323 -21.53 2.38 7.10
C TRP A 323 -20.16 3.05 7.19
N ALA A 324 -19.08 2.29 7.19
CA ALA A 324 -17.71 2.82 7.27
C ALA A 324 -17.37 3.76 6.09
N ALA A 325 -17.82 3.44 4.88
CA ALA A 325 -17.64 4.30 3.71
C ALA A 325 -18.47 5.58 3.81
N ARG A 326 -19.74 5.48 4.21
CA ARG A 326 -20.67 6.62 4.29
C ARG A 326 -20.31 7.60 5.40
N GLU A 327 -19.91 7.11 6.56
CA GLU A 327 -19.60 7.95 7.73
C GLU A 327 -18.14 8.42 7.78
N LYS A 328 -17.32 8.12 6.78
CA LYS A 328 -15.88 8.37 6.80
C LYS A 328 -15.54 9.84 7.09
N GLU A 329 -16.14 10.77 6.37
CA GLU A 329 -15.92 12.21 6.57
C GLU A 329 -16.30 12.66 8.00
N ASN A 330 -17.44 12.16 8.51
CA ASN A 330 -17.91 12.48 9.86
C ASN A 330 -16.96 11.92 10.93
N ILE A 331 -16.55 10.66 10.80
CA ILE A 331 -15.66 9.99 11.75
C ILE A 331 -14.29 10.68 11.75
N LEU A 332 -13.71 10.97 10.59
CA LEU A 332 -12.40 11.61 10.50
C LEU A 332 -12.44 13.06 11.01
N THR A 333 -13.50 13.80 10.74
CA THR A 333 -13.69 15.17 11.28
C THR A 333 -13.81 15.16 12.80
N ALA A 334 -14.59 14.23 13.38
CA ALA A 334 -14.70 14.06 14.82
C ALA A 334 -13.34 13.68 15.44
N TRP A 335 -12.60 12.76 14.80
CA TRP A 335 -11.26 12.37 15.20
C TRP A 335 -10.30 13.56 15.27
N GLU A 336 -10.20 14.35 14.19
CA GLU A 336 -9.32 15.52 14.13
C GLU A 336 -9.67 16.56 15.21
N SER A 337 -10.96 16.85 15.39
CA SER A 337 -11.42 17.78 16.43
C SER A 337 -10.98 17.34 17.83
N LEU A 338 -11.15 16.07 18.17
CA LEU A 338 -10.73 15.51 19.47
C LEU A 338 -9.20 15.50 19.63
N GLN A 339 -8.45 15.30 18.56
CA GLN A 339 -6.97 15.37 18.61
C GLN A 339 -6.49 16.83 18.84
N GLU A 340 -7.17 17.82 18.32
CA GLU A 340 -6.84 19.24 18.55
C GLU A 340 -7.10 19.64 20.01
N GLU A 341 -8.18 19.16 20.62
CA GLU A 341 -8.54 19.43 22.01
C GLU A 341 -7.57 18.78 23.02
N ASN A 342 -6.94 17.66 22.65
CA ASN A 342 -6.00 16.90 23.51
C ASN A 342 -4.51 17.32 23.33
N ARG A 343 -4.21 18.32 22.50
CA ARG A 343 -2.86 18.91 22.33
C ARG A 343 -2.64 20.09 23.25
#